data_39ef74cced85ede0a302cfaed4e7a314
#
_entry.id   39ef74cced85ede0a302cfaed4e7a314
#
_cell.length_a   1.000
_cell.length_b   1.000
_cell.length_c   1.000
_cell.angle_alpha   90.00
_cell.angle_beta   90.00
_cell.angle_gamma   90.00
#
_symmetry.space_group_name_H-M   'P 1'
#
loop_
_entity.id
_entity.type
_entity.pdbx_description
1 polymer ?
#
loop_
_entity_poly.entity_id
_entity_poly.type
_entity_poly.pdbx_seq_one_letter_code
_entity_poly.pdbx_strand_id
1 'polypeptide(L)'
;MKKIENSFVVSGYVSNDAQIRSFETASVARFSIAVSRSEKKGEETVYTSAFLPVEAWRKNEAADSFDRIKKGELLTVKGYFKPEEWTESETNKKRNRIVMVAVEF
;
A
#
# COMPACT_ATOMS: atom_id res chain seq x y z
N MET A 1 -11.58 -20.45 19.78
CA MET A 1 -11.04 -20.20 18.42
C MET A 1 -10.02 -19.09 18.47
N LYS A 2 -8.87 -19.32 17.91
CA LYS A 2 -7.85 -18.26 17.84
C LYS A 2 -8.20 -17.26 16.76
N LYS A 3 -8.11 -16.01 17.11
CA LYS A 3 -8.36 -14.92 16.15
C LYS A 3 -7.13 -14.75 15.25
N ILE A 4 -7.37 -14.69 13.96
CA ILE A 4 -6.30 -14.38 13.01
C ILE A 4 -6.15 -12.85 12.96
N GLU A 5 -4.94 -12.39 13.19
CA GLU A 5 -4.64 -10.98 13.06
C GLU A 5 -3.99 -10.72 11.71
N ASN A 6 -4.45 -9.66 11.07
CA ASN A 6 -3.96 -9.25 9.77
C ASN A 6 -4.03 -7.74 9.71
N SER A 7 -2.94 -7.10 10.07
CA SER A 7 -2.89 -5.65 10.10
C SER A 7 -1.46 -5.16 9.91
N PHE A 8 -1.33 -3.93 9.44
CA PHE A 8 -0.04 -3.27 9.35
C PHE A 8 -0.16 -1.80 9.73
N VAL A 9 0.93 -1.24 10.17
CA VAL A 9 1.13 0.19 10.34
C VAL A 9 2.49 0.52 9.72
N VAL A 10 2.49 1.38 8.72
CA VAL A 10 3.71 1.75 8.01
C VAL A 10 3.75 3.26 7.83
N SER A 11 4.90 3.84 8.08
CA SER A 11 5.15 5.25 7.78
C SER A 11 6.25 5.35 6.74
N GLY A 12 6.08 6.26 5.80
CA GLY A 12 7.08 6.49 4.76
C GLY A 12 6.68 7.64 3.88
N TYR A 13 7.56 7.95 2.94
CA TYR A 13 7.31 9.05 2.01
C TYR A 13 6.62 8.52 0.75
N VAL A 14 5.60 9.24 0.32
CA VAL A 14 4.93 8.91 -0.94
C VAL A 14 5.92 9.13 -2.09
N SER A 15 6.14 8.08 -2.88
CA SER A 15 7.15 8.13 -3.93
C SER A 15 6.63 8.68 -5.25
N ASN A 16 5.30 8.69 -5.42
CA ASN A 16 4.65 9.21 -6.62
C ASN A 16 3.24 9.64 -6.27
N ASP A 17 2.69 10.55 -7.05
CA ASP A 17 1.30 10.96 -6.86
C ASP A 17 0.37 9.77 -7.05
N ALA A 18 -0.70 9.73 -6.27
CA ALA A 18 -1.65 8.63 -6.34
C ALA A 18 -2.32 8.57 -7.71
N GLN A 19 -2.43 7.35 -8.23
CA GLN A 19 -3.23 7.11 -9.42
C GLN A 19 -4.63 6.74 -8.96
N ILE A 20 -5.59 7.57 -9.34
CA ILE A 20 -6.96 7.41 -8.87
C ILE A 20 -7.82 6.89 -10.00
N ARG A 21 -8.58 5.85 -9.70
CA ARG A 21 -9.55 5.29 -10.61
C ARG A 21 -10.91 5.29 -9.95
N SER A 22 -11.88 5.89 -10.62
CA SER A 22 -13.24 6.00 -10.10
C SER A 22 -14.14 4.96 -10.74
N PHE A 23 -14.95 4.34 -9.91
CA PHE A 23 -15.98 3.41 -10.31
C PHE A 23 -17.35 4.02 -9.98
N GLU A 24 -18.41 3.29 -10.17
CA GLU A 24 -19.77 3.80 -10.00
C GLU A 24 -20.03 4.34 -8.59
N THR A 25 -19.60 3.65 -7.56
CA THR A 25 -19.87 4.04 -6.18
C THR A 25 -18.61 4.33 -5.36
N ALA A 26 -17.45 3.88 -5.82
CA ALA A 26 -16.21 3.96 -5.06
C ALA A 26 -15.04 4.30 -5.97
N SER A 27 -13.99 4.86 -5.36
CA SER A 27 -12.75 5.15 -6.05
C SER A 27 -11.59 4.48 -5.32
N VAL A 28 -10.58 4.08 -6.09
CA VAL A 28 -9.36 3.50 -5.55
C VAL A 28 -8.19 4.42 -5.88
N ALA A 29 -7.32 4.62 -4.90
CA ALA A 29 -6.06 5.32 -5.09
C ALA A 29 -4.93 4.30 -4.96
N ARG A 30 -4.03 4.27 -5.94
CA ARG A 30 -2.85 3.41 -5.90
C ARG A 30 -1.61 4.28 -5.86
N PHE A 31 -0.76 4.00 -4.89
CA PHE A 31 0.45 4.77 -4.68
C PHE A 31 1.51 3.88 -4.04
N SER A 32 2.74 4.37 -4.01
CA SER A 32 3.83 3.65 -3.36
C SER A 32 4.41 4.49 -2.26
N ILE A 33 4.77 3.84 -1.17
CA ILE A 33 5.42 4.45 -0.02
C ILE A 33 6.85 3.96 0.05
N ALA A 34 7.78 4.89 0.12
CA ALA A 34 9.19 4.56 0.34
C ALA A 34 9.42 4.37 1.83
N VAL A 35 9.78 3.15 2.22
CA VAL A 35 10.16 2.84 3.60
C VAL A 35 11.64 2.58 3.64
N SER A 36 12.27 2.97 4.73
CA SER A 36 13.69 2.76 4.89
C SER A 36 13.98 2.17 6.27
N ARG A 37 15.06 1.44 6.32
CA ARG A 37 15.55 0.85 7.54
C ARG A 37 17.06 1.08 7.61
N SER A 38 17.53 1.45 8.78
CA SER A 38 18.96 1.53 9.02
C SER A 38 19.41 0.33 9.85
N GLU A 39 20.58 -0.17 9.52
CA GLU A 39 21.16 -1.28 10.24
C GLU A 39 22.64 -0.97 10.49
N LYS A 40 23.08 -1.20 11.73
CA LYS A 40 24.48 -0.96 12.07
C LYS A 40 25.28 -2.24 11.81
N LYS A 41 26.27 -2.15 10.93
CA LYS A 41 27.19 -3.25 10.66
C LYS A 41 28.60 -2.77 11.03
N GLY A 42 29.11 -3.25 12.19
CA GLY A 42 30.38 -2.78 12.71
C GLY A 42 30.31 -1.31 13.06
N GLU A 43 31.16 -0.50 12.46
CA GLU A 43 31.17 0.96 12.67
C GLU A 43 30.36 1.71 11.62
N GLU A 44 29.87 1.00 10.61
CA GLU A 44 29.10 1.60 9.52
C GLU A 44 27.60 1.44 9.73
N THR A 45 26.86 2.45 9.30
CA THR A 45 25.41 2.38 9.25
C THR A 45 25.00 2.17 7.79
N VAL A 46 24.26 1.11 7.54
CA VAL A 46 23.76 0.78 6.20
C VAL A 46 22.27 1.09 6.16
N TYR A 47 21.85 1.81 5.11
CA TYR A 47 20.45 2.15 4.88
C TYR A 47 19.91 1.31 3.73
N THR A 48 18.77 0.71 3.97
CA THR A 48 18.07 -0.06 2.93
C THR A 48 16.67 0.52 2.80
N SER A 49 16.25 0.73 1.58
CA SER A 49 14.91 1.24 1.31
C SER A 49 14.19 0.37 0.31
N ALA A 50 12.87 0.38 0.38
CA ALA A 50 12.01 -0.34 -0.53
C ALA A 50 10.75 0.46 -0.76
N PHE A 51 10.11 0.21 -1.90
CA PHE A 51 8.84 0.83 -2.23
C PHE A 51 7.72 -0.17 -2.01
N LEU A 52 6.73 0.22 -1.22
CA LEU A 52 5.58 -0.62 -0.92
C LEU A 52 4.37 -0.10 -1.70
N PRO A 53 3.83 -0.88 -2.63
CA PRO A 53 2.60 -0.48 -3.32
C PRO A 53 1.41 -0.62 -2.37
N VAL A 54 0.60 0.42 -2.32
CA VAL A 54 -0.55 0.52 -1.41
C VAL A 54 -1.78 0.89 -2.20
N GLU A 55 -2.91 0.34 -1.80
CA GLU A 55 -4.20 0.59 -2.39
C GLU A 55 -5.16 1.08 -1.33
N ALA A 56 -5.85 2.17 -1.60
CA ALA A 56 -6.83 2.73 -0.67
C ALA A 56 -8.15 2.93 -1.38
N TRP A 57 -9.24 2.50 -0.76
CA TRP A 57 -10.59 2.61 -1.30
C TRP A 57 -11.43 3.58 -0.49
N ARG A 58 -12.20 4.42 -1.15
CA ARG A 58 -13.15 5.34 -0.52
C ARG A 58 -14.39 5.43 -1.40
N LYS A 59 -15.53 5.72 -0.78
CA LYS A 59 -16.73 6.07 -1.53
C LYS A 59 -16.45 7.36 -2.31
N ASN A 60 -17.11 7.53 -3.44
CA ASN A 60 -16.87 8.70 -4.27
C ASN A 60 -17.09 10.02 -3.52
N GLU A 61 -18.01 10.05 -2.57
CA GLU A 61 -18.25 11.24 -1.74
C GLU A 61 -17.06 11.59 -0.84
N ALA A 62 -16.20 10.62 -0.55
CA ALA A 62 -15.04 10.81 0.33
C ALA A 62 -13.72 10.77 -0.43
N ALA A 63 -13.75 10.79 -1.76
CA ALA A 63 -12.54 10.66 -2.58
C ALA A 63 -11.60 11.87 -2.43
N ASP A 64 -12.08 12.99 -1.92
CA ASP A 64 -11.23 14.14 -1.61
C ASP A 64 -10.15 13.84 -0.57
N SER A 65 -10.36 12.80 0.26
CA SER A 65 -9.34 12.38 1.22
C SER A 65 -8.05 11.91 0.52
N PHE A 66 -8.13 11.51 -0.75
CA PHE A 66 -6.95 11.13 -1.51
C PHE A 66 -6.02 12.30 -1.82
N ASP A 67 -6.47 13.52 -1.63
CA ASP A 67 -5.63 14.71 -1.83
C ASP A 67 -4.41 14.77 -0.92
N ARG A 68 -4.43 14.00 0.16
CA ARG A 68 -3.28 13.89 1.06
C ARG A 68 -2.14 13.06 0.48
N ILE A 69 -2.44 12.25 -0.54
CA ILE A 69 -1.48 11.31 -1.10
C ILE A 69 -0.74 11.99 -2.24
N LYS A 70 0.30 12.74 -1.87
CA LYS A 70 1.11 13.48 -2.82
C LYS A 70 2.57 13.12 -2.68
N LYS A 71 3.25 13.09 -3.80
CA LYS A 71 4.68 12.81 -3.86
C LYS A 71 5.47 13.68 -2.87
N GLY A 72 6.29 13.05 -2.07
CA GLY A 72 7.13 13.72 -1.09
C GLY A 72 6.51 13.88 0.28
N GLU A 73 5.24 13.62 0.44
CA GLU A 73 4.57 13.71 1.74
C GLU A 73 4.85 12.49 2.59
N LEU A 74 5.03 12.72 3.88
CA LEU A 74 5.16 11.66 4.87
C LEU A 74 3.77 11.20 5.29
N LEU A 75 3.49 9.93 5.07
CA LEU A 75 2.20 9.34 5.46
C LEU A 75 2.40 8.18 6.41
N THR A 76 1.47 8.03 7.34
CA THR A 76 1.32 6.81 8.12
C THR A 76 0.06 6.11 7.66
N VAL A 77 0.22 4.92 7.12
CA VAL A 77 -0.92 4.13 6.63
C VAL A 77 -1.14 2.94 7.53
N LYS A 78 -2.40 2.68 7.82
CA LYS A 78 -2.83 1.52 8.61
C LYS A 78 -3.85 0.74 7.80
N GLY A 79 -3.71 -0.56 7.82
CA GLY A 79 -4.63 -1.39 7.07
C GLY A 79 -4.37 -2.87 7.26
N TYR A 80 -4.64 -3.62 6.20
CA TYR A 80 -4.50 -5.07 6.23
C TYR A 80 -3.94 -5.57 4.91
N PHE A 81 -3.46 -6.80 4.91
CA PHE A 81 -2.98 -7.47 3.71
C PHE A 81 -4.11 -8.26 3.10
N LYS A 82 -4.37 -8.02 1.85
CA LYS A 82 -5.44 -8.70 1.11
C LYS A 82 -4.81 -9.67 0.12
N PRO A 83 -5.04 -10.97 0.27
CA PRO A 83 -4.60 -11.92 -0.76
C PRO A 83 -5.52 -11.85 -1.96
N GLU A 84 -4.93 -11.88 -3.15
CA GLU A 84 -5.66 -11.95 -4.41
C GLU A 84 -5.18 -13.13 -5.21
N GLU A 85 -6.10 -13.88 -5.78
CA GLU A 85 -5.80 -15.01 -6.65
C GLU A 85 -6.49 -14.82 -7.99
N TRP A 86 -5.81 -15.21 -9.05
CA TRP A 86 -6.40 -15.24 -10.38
C TRP A 86 -5.76 -16.36 -11.19
N THR A 87 -6.44 -16.75 -12.25
CA THR A 87 -5.93 -17.73 -13.19
C THR A 87 -5.45 -16.99 -14.44
N GLU A 88 -4.20 -17.20 -14.80
CA GLU A 88 -3.62 -16.62 -16.00
C GLU A 88 -4.18 -17.32 -17.24
N SER A 89 -4.78 -16.57 -18.15
CA SER A 89 -5.50 -17.15 -19.30
C SER A 89 -4.58 -17.83 -20.31
N GLU A 90 -3.36 -17.39 -20.45
CA GLU A 90 -2.41 -17.96 -21.43
C GLU A 90 -1.82 -19.29 -20.98
N THR A 91 -1.57 -19.44 -19.69
CA THR A 91 -0.87 -20.61 -19.16
C THR A 91 -1.73 -21.48 -18.27
N ASN A 92 -2.95 -21.06 -17.94
CA ASN A 92 -3.84 -21.70 -16.97
C ASN A 92 -3.21 -21.89 -15.59
N LYS A 93 -2.18 -21.15 -15.29
CA LYS A 93 -1.54 -21.21 -13.98
C LYS A 93 -2.24 -20.28 -13.00
N LYS A 94 -2.42 -20.77 -11.77
CA LYS A 94 -2.90 -19.94 -10.68
C LYS A 94 -1.79 -19.00 -10.22
N ARG A 95 -2.13 -17.72 -10.15
CA ARG A 95 -1.25 -16.69 -9.63
C ARG A 95 -1.86 -16.11 -8.36
N ASN A 96 -1.01 -15.67 -7.47
CA ASN A 96 -1.47 -14.96 -6.29
C ASN A 96 -0.53 -13.79 -5.99
N ARG A 97 -1.07 -12.85 -5.25
CA ARG A 97 -0.28 -11.73 -4.74
C ARG A 97 -0.91 -11.23 -3.45
N ILE A 98 -0.14 -10.44 -2.73
CA ILE A 98 -0.63 -9.78 -1.52
C ILE A 98 -0.69 -8.28 -1.80
N VAL A 99 -1.84 -7.69 -1.54
CA VAL A 99 -2.07 -6.26 -1.71
C VAL A 99 -2.16 -5.62 -0.33
N MET A 100 -1.45 -4.51 -0.14
CA MET A 100 -1.56 -3.71 1.07
C MET A 100 -2.73 -2.76 0.92
N VAL A 101 -3.78 -2.97 1.69
CA VAL A 101 -4.97 -2.13 1.65
C VAL A 101 -4.95 -1.17 2.81
N ALA A 102 -4.92 0.14 2.52
CA ALA A 102 -4.93 1.17 3.55
C ALA A 102 -6.36 1.50 3.95
N VAL A 103 -6.64 1.42 5.24
CA VAL A 103 -7.92 1.81 5.82
C VAL A 103 -7.83 3.24 6.34
N GLU A 104 -6.68 3.60 6.91
CA GLU A 104 -6.38 4.94 7.38
C GLU A 104 -5.10 5.43 6.74
N PHE A 105 -5.07 6.69 6.44
CA PHE A 105 -3.89 7.33 5.89
C PHE A 105 -3.89 8.83 6.16
#